data_c77d79d6f00c6c3b447f59b344adac3f
#
_entry.id   c77d79d6f00c6c3b447f59b344adac3f
#
_cell.length_a   1.000
_cell.length_b   1.000
_cell.length_c   1.000
_cell.angle_alpha   90.00
_cell.angle_beta   90.00
_cell.angle_gamma   90.00
#
_symmetry.space_group_name_H-M   'P 1'
#
loop_
_entity.id
_entity.type
_entity.pdbx_description
1 polymer ?
#
loop_
_entity_poly.entity_id
_entity_poly.type
_entity_poly.pdbx_seq_one_letter_code
_entity_poly.pdbx_strand_id
1 'polypeptide(L)'
;MGTTLREIIYDIGGGLKSGAAFKGVQIGGPSGGCLVEDQLDAPLDFDSVKKLDAIMGSGGLVVMDENTCMVEVARFFMSFTQRESCGKCVPCREGTKRMLEILEKIVAGKGELSDLDELEELANMVQSMALCGLGKSAPLPVISTLKRFRDEYVEHIVDKKCRAKVCTALRQFHINPEFCIGCGKCAK
;
A
#
# COMPACT_ATOMS: atom_id res chain seq x y z
N MET A 1 19.39 2.01 16.84
CA MET A 1 19.51 3.20 15.96
C MET A 1 20.75 3.03 15.11
N GLY A 2 20.67 3.28 13.81
CA GLY A 2 21.80 3.13 12.90
C GLY A 2 21.98 1.78 12.22
N THR A 3 21.30 0.72 12.66
CA THR A 3 21.22 -0.56 11.94
C THR A 3 20.41 -0.36 10.65
N THR A 4 20.83 -0.94 9.55
CA THR A 4 20.11 -0.80 8.28
C THR A 4 18.85 -1.67 8.24
N LEU A 5 17.89 -1.28 7.43
CA LEU A 5 16.70 -2.12 7.21
C LEU A 5 17.07 -3.48 6.61
N ARG A 6 18.10 -3.53 5.77
CA ARG A 6 18.61 -4.78 5.17
C ARG A 6 19.09 -5.74 6.26
N GLU A 7 19.94 -5.29 7.17
CA GLU A 7 20.41 -6.10 8.31
C GLU A 7 19.24 -6.58 9.17
N ILE A 8 18.26 -5.71 9.44
CA ILE A 8 17.09 -6.09 10.26
C ILE A 8 16.26 -7.16 9.56
N ILE A 9 16.00 -7.03 8.26
CA ILE A 9 15.14 -7.96 7.52
C ILE A 9 15.84 -9.29 7.27
N TYR A 10 17.09 -9.26 6.82
CA TYR A 10 17.77 -10.47 6.34
C TYR A 10 18.63 -11.12 7.41
N ASP A 11 19.47 -10.37 8.11
CA ASP A 11 20.43 -10.94 9.06
C ASP A 11 19.76 -11.28 10.40
N ILE A 12 18.90 -10.39 10.90
CA ILE A 12 18.22 -10.57 12.18
C ILE A 12 16.90 -11.32 11.97
N GLY A 13 16.09 -10.89 10.99
CA GLY A 13 14.76 -11.44 10.72
C GLY A 13 14.76 -12.74 9.91
N GLY A 14 15.88 -13.11 9.28
CA GLY A 14 16.02 -14.33 8.48
C GLY A 14 15.37 -14.24 7.09
N GLY A 15 15.06 -13.03 6.62
CA GLY A 15 14.49 -12.79 5.30
C GLY A 15 13.00 -13.16 5.16
N LEU A 16 12.58 -13.48 3.95
CA LEU A 16 11.21 -13.85 3.64
C LEU A 16 11.01 -15.37 3.75
N LYS A 17 10.00 -15.79 4.51
CA LYS A 17 9.73 -17.22 4.80
C LYS A 17 9.48 -18.09 3.57
N SER A 18 8.91 -17.53 2.52
CA SER A 18 8.50 -18.27 1.32
C SER A 18 9.61 -18.45 0.29
N GLY A 19 10.79 -17.84 0.49
CA GLY A 19 11.80 -17.70 -0.57
C GLY A 19 11.34 -16.79 -1.72
N ALA A 20 10.19 -16.12 -1.56
CA ALA A 20 9.69 -15.15 -2.53
C ALA A 20 10.56 -13.90 -2.58
N ALA A 21 10.52 -13.18 -3.70
CA ALA A 21 11.28 -11.95 -3.86
C ALA A 21 10.73 -10.84 -2.94
N PHE A 22 11.65 -10.03 -2.39
CA PHE A 22 11.29 -8.84 -1.62
C PHE A 22 10.60 -7.83 -2.56
N LYS A 23 9.54 -7.21 -2.06
CA LYS A 23 8.80 -6.17 -2.77
C LYS A 23 8.88 -4.82 -2.09
N GLY A 24 8.66 -4.80 -0.80
CA GLY A 24 8.69 -3.58 -0.03
C GLY A 24 8.61 -3.83 1.47
N VAL A 25 8.89 -2.82 2.24
CA VAL A 25 8.70 -2.81 3.69
C VAL A 25 7.97 -1.54 4.11
N GLN A 26 6.90 -1.72 4.86
CA GLN A 26 6.20 -0.62 5.50
C GLN A 26 6.78 -0.42 6.89
N ILE A 27 7.10 0.84 7.23
CA ILE A 27 7.68 1.22 8.52
C ILE A 27 6.87 2.34 9.16
N GLY A 28 6.79 2.32 10.49
CA GLY A 28 6.18 3.38 11.28
C GLY A 28 4.71 3.14 11.64
N GLY A 29 4.24 1.89 11.51
CA GLY A 29 2.85 1.52 11.78
C GLY A 29 1.91 1.91 10.65
N PRO A 30 0.58 1.82 10.82
CA PRO A 30 -0.42 1.96 9.74
C PRO A 30 -0.41 3.29 8.99
N SER A 31 0.12 4.34 9.59
CA SER A 31 0.29 5.66 8.94
C SER A 31 1.71 5.93 8.46
N GLY A 32 2.55 4.89 8.42
CA GLY A 32 3.94 4.99 7.94
C GLY A 32 4.07 4.82 6.43
N GLY A 33 5.28 5.05 5.90
CA GLY A 33 5.58 4.90 4.48
C GLY A 33 6.06 3.50 4.10
N CYS A 34 5.93 3.17 2.82
CA CYS A 34 6.50 1.97 2.22
C CYS A 34 7.83 2.28 1.56
N LEU A 35 8.87 1.47 1.81
CA LEU A 35 10.19 1.57 1.22
C LEU A 35 10.44 0.37 0.31
N VAL A 36 11.31 0.56 -0.69
CA VAL A 36 11.70 -0.45 -1.68
C VAL A 36 13.14 -0.89 -1.48
N GLU A 37 13.58 -1.89 -2.24
CA GLU A 37 14.89 -2.54 -2.07
C GLU A 37 16.07 -1.58 -2.09
N ASP A 38 16.07 -0.60 -3.01
CA ASP A 38 17.14 0.42 -3.13
C ASP A 38 17.30 1.31 -1.88
N GLN A 39 16.32 1.28 -0.99
CA GLN A 39 16.26 2.09 0.22
C GLN A 39 16.59 1.30 1.49
N LEU A 40 16.85 0.00 1.39
CA LEU A 40 17.09 -0.86 2.54
C LEU A 40 18.43 -0.61 3.25
N ASP A 41 19.38 0.02 2.58
CA ASP A 41 20.70 0.34 3.14
C ASP A 41 20.69 1.64 3.96
N ALA A 42 19.53 2.32 4.01
CA ALA A 42 19.36 3.47 4.87
C ALA A 42 19.38 3.05 6.36
N PRO A 43 20.10 3.78 7.21
CA PRO A 43 20.11 3.51 8.64
C PRO A 43 18.72 3.79 9.24
N LEU A 44 18.32 2.94 10.18
CA LEU A 44 17.06 3.09 10.88
C LEU A 44 17.21 4.14 11.99
N ASP A 45 16.99 5.39 11.61
CA ASP A 45 16.90 6.55 12.48
C ASP A 45 15.80 7.52 11.99
N PHE A 46 15.42 8.48 12.83
CA PHE A 46 14.32 9.40 12.54
C PHE A 46 14.57 10.27 11.30
N ASP A 47 15.80 10.74 11.12
CA ASP A 47 16.14 11.68 10.05
C ASP A 47 16.27 10.98 8.69
N SER A 48 16.91 9.80 8.67
CA SER A 48 17.11 9.02 7.46
C SER A 48 15.80 8.49 6.91
N VAL A 49 14.96 7.91 7.78
CA VAL A 49 13.64 7.39 7.39
C VAL A 49 12.70 8.51 6.91
N LYS A 50 12.78 9.69 7.54
CA LYS A 50 11.99 10.86 7.12
C LYS A 50 12.35 11.36 5.72
N LYS A 51 13.64 11.32 5.33
CA LYS A 51 14.10 11.70 3.99
C LYS A 51 13.57 10.76 2.89
N LEU A 52 13.12 9.57 3.27
CA LEU A 52 12.57 8.55 2.38
C LEU A 52 11.04 8.54 2.35
N ASP A 53 10.40 9.63 2.76
CA ASP A 53 8.92 9.76 2.84
C ASP A 53 8.27 8.71 3.76
N ALA A 54 8.97 8.35 4.84
CA ALA A 54 8.45 7.41 5.83
C ALA A 54 8.64 7.96 7.26
N ILE A 55 8.07 7.31 8.22
CA ILE A 55 8.23 7.64 9.63
C ILE A 55 8.69 6.42 10.42
N MET A 56 9.49 6.62 11.44
CA MET A 56 9.94 5.50 12.28
C MET A 56 8.83 4.99 13.20
N GLY A 57 7.96 5.87 13.67
CA GLY A 57 6.88 5.54 14.60
C GLY A 57 7.39 4.78 15.82
N SER A 58 6.75 3.68 16.17
CA SER A 58 7.14 2.75 17.23
C SER A 58 8.13 1.66 16.80
N GLY A 59 8.64 1.72 15.57
CA GLY A 59 9.55 0.73 15.01
C GLY A 59 8.87 -0.52 14.43
N GLY A 60 7.53 -0.49 14.25
CA GLY A 60 6.81 -1.56 13.58
C GLY A 60 7.23 -1.69 12.12
N LEU A 61 7.53 -2.91 11.69
CA LEU A 61 7.91 -3.26 10.32
C LEU A 61 6.96 -4.31 9.77
N VAL A 62 6.49 -4.10 8.53
CA VAL A 62 5.73 -5.09 7.76
C VAL A 62 6.47 -5.34 6.45
N VAL A 63 7.14 -6.49 6.35
CA VAL A 63 7.87 -6.91 5.16
C VAL A 63 6.90 -7.58 4.19
N MET A 64 6.94 -7.17 2.94
CA MET A 64 6.03 -7.59 1.88
C MET A 64 6.81 -8.26 0.75
N ASP A 65 6.28 -9.35 0.26
CA ASP A 65 6.81 -10.11 -0.87
C ASP A 65 6.13 -9.74 -2.20
N GLU A 66 6.61 -10.34 -3.29
CA GLU A 66 6.07 -10.17 -4.65
C GLU A 66 4.58 -10.51 -4.78
N ASN A 67 4.03 -11.33 -3.89
CA ASN A 67 2.63 -11.73 -3.88
C ASN A 67 1.73 -10.73 -3.13
N THR A 68 2.28 -9.62 -2.65
CA THR A 68 1.54 -8.57 -1.95
C THR A 68 1.04 -7.53 -2.95
N CYS A 69 -0.24 -7.17 -2.89
CA CYS A 69 -0.82 -6.08 -3.69
C CYS A 69 -0.64 -4.75 -2.97
N MET A 70 0.09 -3.81 -3.57
CA MET A 70 0.37 -2.52 -2.92
C MET A 70 -0.85 -1.59 -2.88
N VAL A 71 -1.79 -1.73 -3.80
CA VAL A 71 -3.07 -1.00 -3.78
C VAL A 71 -3.93 -1.44 -2.60
N GLU A 72 -4.01 -2.75 -2.35
CA GLU A 72 -4.75 -3.29 -1.19
C GLU A 72 -4.06 -2.94 0.13
N VAL A 73 -2.73 -2.91 0.17
CA VAL A 73 -1.96 -2.44 1.33
C VAL A 73 -2.30 -0.98 1.65
N ALA A 74 -2.30 -0.11 0.65
CA ALA A 74 -2.68 1.29 0.83
C ALA A 74 -4.14 1.43 1.33
N ARG A 75 -5.08 0.68 0.75
CA ARG A 75 -6.47 0.65 1.18
C ARG A 75 -6.61 0.19 2.63
N PHE A 76 -5.92 -0.89 2.99
CA PHE A 76 -5.96 -1.45 4.35
C PHE A 76 -5.49 -0.43 5.39
N PHE A 77 -4.34 0.20 5.18
CA PHE A 77 -3.82 1.20 6.09
C PHE A 77 -4.66 2.48 6.11
N MET A 78 -5.21 2.89 4.96
CA MET A 78 -6.13 4.03 4.92
C MET A 78 -7.43 3.75 5.69
N SER A 79 -7.97 2.54 5.59
CA SER A 79 -9.14 2.12 6.38
C SER A 79 -8.88 2.21 7.88
N PHE A 80 -7.67 1.86 8.33
CA PHE A 80 -7.28 2.03 9.73
C PHE A 80 -7.20 3.51 10.11
N THR A 81 -6.43 4.32 9.38
CA THR A 81 -6.21 5.74 9.72
C THR A 81 -7.49 6.57 9.65
N GLN A 82 -8.42 6.21 8.75
CA GLN A 82 -9.72 6.85 8.67
C GLN A 82 -10.55 6.59 9.94
N ARG A 83 -10.53 5.37 10.49
CA ARG A 83 -11.23 5.02 11.74
C ARG A 83 -10.61 5.66 12.98
N GLU A 84 -9.29 5.84 12.99
CA GLU A 84 -8.56 6.48 14.07
C GLU A 84 -8.64 8.02 14.04
N SER A 85 -9.21 8.60 12.98
CA SER A 85 -9.41 10.04 12.90
C SER A 85 -10.36 10.53 13.98
N CYS A 86 -9.91 11.49 14.79
CA CYS A 86 -10.77 12.12 15.81
C CYS A 86 -11.89 13.01 15.24
N GLY A 87 -11.91 13.22 13.91
CA GLY A 87 -12.90 14.00 13.21
C GLY A 87 -12.82 15.53 13.39
N LYS A 88 -11.84 16.05 14.14
CA LYS A 88 -11.78 17.48 14.47
C LYS A 88 -11.48 18.38 13.27
N CYS A 89 -10.45 18.08 12.50
CA CYS A 89 -10.09 18.89 11.33
C CYS A 89 -10.63 18.30 10.04
N VAL A 90 -11.19 19.16 9.20
CA VAL A 90 -11.82 18.79 7.93
C VAL A 90 -10.87 18.03 7.00
N PRO A 91 -9.61 18.47 6.77
CA PRO A 91 -8.70 17.76 5.88
C PRO A 91 -8.52 16.29 6.26
N CYS A 92 -8.33 15.99 7.53
CA CYS A 92 -8.21 14.61 8.00
C CYS A 92 -9.55 13.86 7.91
N ARG A 93 -10.63 14.42 8.45
CA ARG A 93 -11.94 13.76 8.50
C ARG A 93 -12.47 13.39 7.12
N GLU A 94 -12.54 14.37 6.22
CA GLU A 94 -13.11 14.18 4.88
C GLU A 94 -12.07 13.62 3.90
N GLY A 95 -10.83 14.10 3.98
CA GLY A 95 -9.77 13.66 3.08
C GLY A 95 -9.42 12.19 3.23
N THR A 96 -9.27 11.67 4.46
CA THR A 96 -9.00 10.24 4.66
C THR A 96 -10.16 9.36 4.20
N LYS A 97 -11.40 9.80 4.42
CA LYS A 97 -12.59 9.12 3.93
C LYS A 97 -12.61 9.08 2.40
N ARG A 98 -12.39 10.22 1.75
CA ARG A 98 -12.41 10.30 0.29
C ARG A 98 -11.29 9.47 -0.34
N MET A 99 -10.07 9.51 0.21
CA MET A 99 -8.98 8.65 -0.24
C MET A 99 -9.33 7.16 -0.12
N LEU A 100 -9.97 6.76 0.98
CA LEU A 100 -10.42 5.38 1.16
C LEU A 100 -11.46 4.98 0.11
N GLU A 101 -12.45 5.82 -0.16
CA GLU A 101 -13.48 5.58 -1.20
C GLU A 101 -12.85 5.39 -2.58
N ILE A 102 -11.84 6.19 -2.95
CA ILE A 102 -11.10 6.05 -4.21
C ILE A 102 -10.35 4.72 -4.25
N LEU A 103 -9.63 4.37 -3.19
CA LEU A 103 -8.92 3.08 -3.13
C LEU A 103 -9.87 1.88 -3.21
N GLU A 104 -11.02 1.95 -2.54
CA GLU A 104 -12.07 0.93 -2.64
C GLU A 104 -12.65 0.83 -4.05
N LYS A 105 -12.86 1.96 -4.74
CA LYS A 105 -13.26 2.02 -6.15
C LYS A 105 -12.24 1.32 -7.05
N ILE A 106 -10.94 1.54 -6.82
CA ILE A 106 -9.86 0.92 -7.60
C ILE A 106 -9.81 -0.60 -7.38
N VAL A 107 -9.79 -1.08 -6.14
CA VAL A 107 -9.72 -2.53 -5.86
C VAL A 107 -10.99 -3.27 -6.27
N ALA A 108 -12.13 -2.58 -6.36
CA ALA A 108 -13.39 -3.09 -6.91
C ALA A 108 -13.42 -3.13 -8.45
N GLY A 109 -12.34 -2.74 -9.13
CA GLY A 109 -12.24 -2.73 -10.60
C GLY A 109 -13.02 -1.60 -11.28
N LYS A 110 -13.50 -0.62 -10.53
CA LYS A 110 -14.28 0.52 -11.01
C LYS A 110 -13.46 1.82 -11.12
N GLY A 111 -12.16 1.75 -10.83
CA GLY A 111 -11.26 2.90 -10.89
C GLY A 111 -11.08 3.45 -12.30
N GLU A 112 -10.75 4.73 -12.37
CA GLU A 112 -10.44 5.51 -13.57
C GLU A 112 -9.04 6.15 -13.39
N LEU A 113 -8.36 6.49 -14.49
CA LEU A 113 -7.02 7.09 -14.39
C LEU A 113 -7.03 8.43 -13.66
N SER A 114 -8.10 9.20 -13.80
CA SER A 114 -8.30 10.46 -13.07
C SER A 114 -8.36 10.28 -11.54
N ASP A 115 -8.74 9.10 -11.06
CA ASP A 115 -8.74 8.80 -9.64
C ASP A 115 -7.33 8.84 -9.03
N LEU A 116 -6.28 8.57 -9.83
CA LEU A 116 -4.90 8.62 -9.35
C LEU A 116 -4.45 10.06 -9.08
N ASP A 117 -4.82 10.98 -9.95
CA ASP A 117 -4.48 12.39 -9.79
C ASP A 117 -5.26 12.98 -8.61
N GLU A 118 -6.56 12.68 -8.49
CA GLU A 118 -7.39 13.08 -7.34
C GLU A 118 -6.82 12.51 -6.02
N LEU A 119 -6.40 11.25 -6.01
CA LEU A 119 -5.83 10.60 -4.83
C LEU A 119 -4.51 11.26 -4.39
N GLU A 120 -3.66 11.63 -5.34
CA GLU A 120 -2.39 12.32 -5.09
C GLU A 120 -2.61 13.74 -4.55
N GLU A 121 -3.53 14.50 -5.16
CA GLU A 121 -3.91 15.84 -4.68
C GLU A 121 -4.49 15.80 -3.27
N LEU A 122 -5.43 14.90 -3.00
CA LEU A 122 -6.03 14.71 -1.68
C LEU A 122 -4.97 14.33 -0.64
N ALA A 123 -4.07 13.41 -0.97
CA ALA A 123 -3.02 12.98 -0.07
C ALA A 123 -2.10 14.14 0.34
N ASN A 124 -1.66 14.95 -0.64
CA ASN A 124 -0.83 16.12 -0.40
C ASN A 124 -1.57 17.22 0.39
N MET A 125 -2.85 17.44 0.10
CA MET A 125 -3.70 18.38 0.84
C MET A 125 -3.85 17.95 2.31
N VAL A 126 -4.18 16.69 2.57
CA VAL A 126 -4.34 16.17 3.93
C VAL A 126 -3.02 16.27 4.70
N GLN A 127 -1.90 15.90 4.08
CA GLN A 127 -0.58 15.97 4.71
C GLN A 127 -0.21 17.40 5.12
N SER A 128 -0.47 18.37 4.27
CA SER A 128 -0.10 19.78 4.51
C SER A 128 -1.04 20.51 5.46
N MET A 129 -2.35 20.23 5.40
CA MET A 129 -3.37 20.99 6.10
C MET A 129 -3.90 20.35 7.38
N ALA A 130 -3.59 19.09 7.65
CA ALA A 130 -4.01 18.43 8.89
C ALA A 130 -3.30 19.05 10.11
N LEU A 131 -4.02 19.15 11.24
CA LEU A 131 -3.55 19.86 12.43
C LEU A 131 -2.64 19.04 13.33
N CYS A 132 -2.73 17.71 13.29
CA CYS A 132 -1.99 16.82 14.21
C CYS A 132 -1.13 15.79 13.47
N GLY A 133 -0.29 15.08 14.23
CA GLY A 133 0.62 14.06 13.69
C GLY A 133 -0.10 12.95 12.93
N LEU A 134 -1.25 12.43 13.46
CA LEU A 134 -2.02 11.41 12.77
C LEU A 134 -2.48 11.89 11.38
N GLY A 135 -3.10 13.07 11.31
CA GLY A 135 -3.61 13.57 10.04
C GLY A 135 -2.49 13.85 9.02
N LYS A 136 -1.33 14.34 9.48
CA LYS A 136 -0.17 14.58 8.61
C LYS A 136 0.49 13.30 8.11
N SER A 137 0.45 12.21 8.88
CA SER A 137 1.03 10.93 8.49
C SER A 137 0.03 10.01 7.77
N ALA A 138 -1.26 10.17 8.00
CA ALA A 138 -2.31 9.32 7.42
C ALA A 138 -2.18 9.08 5.91
N PRO A 139 -1.82 10.05 5.06
CA PRO A 139 -1.68 9.83 3.62
C PRO A 139 -0.34 9.18 3.21
N LEU A 140 0.65 9.02 4.09
CA LEU A 140 1.97 8.48 3.72
C LEU A 140 1.92 7.08 3.07
N PRO A 141 1.09 6.12 3.50
CA PRO A 141 0.97 4.85 2.80
C PRO A 141 0.53 5.03 1.34
N VAL A 142 -0.38 5.95 1.09
CA VAL A 142 -0.86 6.26 -0.27
C VAL A 142 0.22 6.95 -1.08
N ILE A 143 0.83 8.02 -0.56
CA ILE A 143 1.89 8.77 -1.25
C ILE A 143 3.05 7.84 -1.61
N SER A 144 3.51 7.03 -0.66
CA SER A 144 4.66 6.16 -0.87
C SER A 144 4.37 5.02 -1.85
N THR A 145 3.19 4.44 -1.83
CA THR A 145 2.80 3.38 -2.76
C THR A 145 2.52 3.91 -4.16
N LEU A 146 1.86 5.07 -4.30
CA LEU A 146 1.68 5.73 -5.60
C LEU A 146 3.01 6.09 -6.25
N LYS A 147 3.97 6.60 -5.47
CA LYS A 147 5.29 7.01 -5.98
C LYS A 147 6.11 5.81 -6.47
N ARG A 148 6.03 4.66 -5.79
CA ARG A 148 6.91 3.50 -6.00
C ARG A 148 6.28 2.36 -6.80
N PHE A 149 4.97 2.26 -6.80
CA PHE A 149 4.20 1.16 -7.40
C PHE A 149 3.03 1.66 -8.26
N ARG A 150 3.21 2.83 -8.91
CA ARG A 150 2.18 3.44 -9.76
C ARG A 150 1.70 2.49 -10.86
N ASP A 151 2.59 1.65 -11.36
CA ASP A 151 2.29 0.63 -12.37
C ASP A 151 1.22 -0.37 -11.89
N GLU A 152 1.22 -0.77 -10.61
CA GLU A 152 0.17 -1.64 -10.07
C GLU A 152 -1.20 -0.95 -10.00
N TYR A 153 -1.24 0.33 -9.68
CA TYR A 153 -2.49 1.10 -9.71
C TYR A 153 -3.04 1.19 -11.13
N VAL A 154 -2.17 1.49 -12.10
CA VAL A 154 -2.55 1.54 -13.52
C VAL A 154 -3.07 0.18 -14.00
N GLU A 155 -2.39 -0.91 -13.66
CA GLU A 155 -2.82 -2.28 -14.00
C GLU A 155 -4.20 -2.61 -13.41
N HIS A 156 -4.48 -2.21 -12.16
CA HIS A 156 -5.81 -2.38 -11.53
C HIS A 156 -6.89 -1.60 -12.27
N ILE A 157 -6.56 -0.41 -12.78
CA ILE A 157 -7.50 0.49 -13.44
C ILE A 157 -7.69 0.13 -14.92
N VAL A 158 -6.61 -0.04 -15.67
CA VAL A 158 -6.66 -0.24 -17.13
C VAL A 158 -6.88 -1.71 -17.48
N ASP A 159 -6.04 -2.59 -16.93
CA ASP A 159 -6.05 -4.02 -17.27
C ASP A 159 -7.06 -4.81 -16.45
N LYS A 160 -7.68 -4.16 -15.45
CA LYS A 160 -8.59 -4.81 -14.49
C LYS A 160 -7.97 -6.08 -13.89
N LYS A 161 -6.69 -6.01 -13.55
CA LYS A 161 -5.90 -7.15 -13.09
C LYS A 161 -5.15 -6.82 -11.79
N CYS A 162 -5.11 -7.76 -10.88
CA CYS A 162 -4.30 -7.72 -9.67
C CYS A 162 -3.21 -8.79 -9.77
N ARG A 163 -1.92 -8.39 -9.85
CA ARG A 163 -0.77 -9.33 -9.93
C ARG A 163 -0.77 -10.32 -8.77
N ALA A 164 -1.02 -9.82 -7.57
CA ALA A 164 -1.07 -10.62 -6.34
C ALA A 164 -2.35 -11.48 -6.20
N LYS A 165 -3.35 -11.28 -7.07
CA LYS A 165 -4.64 -12.01 -7.08
C LYS A 165 -5.42 -11.94 -5.76
N VAL A 166 -5.16 -10.93 -4.92
CA VAL A 166 -5.86 -10.73 -3.63
C VAL A 166 -7.15 -9.91 -3.79
N CYS A 167 -7.20 -8.99 -4.78
CA CYS A 167 -8.40 -8.19 -5.07
C CYS A 167 -9.45 -9.07 -5.73
N THR A 168 -10.47 -9.47 -4.98
CA THR A 168 -11.47 -10.46 -5.42
C THR A 168 -12.23 -10.03 -6.66
N ALA A 169 -12.54 -8.74 -6.80
CA ALA A 169 -13.26 -8.20 -7.96
C ALA A 169 -12.43 -8.24 -9.27
N LEU A 170 -11.10 -8.36 -9.15
CA LEU A 170 -10.17 -8.41 -10.28
C LEU A 170 -9.63 -9.82 -10.56
N ARG A 171 -10.17 -10.85 -9.88
CA ARG A 171 -9.77 -12.24 -10.12
C ARG A 171 -10.39 -12.72 -11.42
N GLN A 172 -9.54 -13.21 -12.31
CA GLN A 172 -9.95 -13.89 -13.52
C GLN A 172 -9.77 -15.39 -13.35
N PHE A 173 -10.81 -16.16 -13.60
CA PHE A 173 -10.75 -17.62 -13.57
C PHE A 173 -10.62 -18.12 -15.00
N HIS A 174 -9.59 -18.92 -15.26
CA HIS A 174 -9.38 -19.56 -16.55
C HIS A 174 -9.49 -21.08 -16.39
N ILE A 175 -10.22 -21.70 -17.32
CA ILE A 175 -10.25 -23.15 -17.42
C ILE A 175 -9.15 -23.54 -18.40
N ASN A 176 -8.15 -24.33 -17.93
CA ASN A 176 -7.15 -24.86 -18.83
C ASN A 176 -7.79 -25.93 -19.71
N PRO A 177 -7.83 -25.74 -21.07
CA PRO A 177 -8.45 -26.69 -21.99
C PRO A 177 -7.82 -28.10 -21.94
N GLU A 178 -6.52 -28.17 -21.63
CA GLU A 178 -5.77 -29.45 -21.57
C GLU A 178 -6.25 -30.36 -20.43
N PHE A 179 -6.72 -29.77 -19.33
CA PHE A 179 -7.26 -30.50 -18.16
C PHE A 179 -8.79 -30.51 -18.09
N CYS A 180 -9.44 -29.84 -19.04
CA CYS A 180 -10.89 -29.74 -19.04
C CYS A 180 -11.55 -31.00 -19.63
N ILE A 181 -12.29 -31.73 -18.79
CA ILE A 181 -13.05 -32.93 -19.20
C ILE A 181 -14.49 -32.60 -19.67
N GLY A 182 -14.84 -31.34 -19.81
CA GLY A 182 -16.16 -30.90 -20.29
C GLY A 182 -17.34 -31.20 -19.35
N CYS A 183 -17.10 -31.45 -18.06
CA CYS A 183 -18.15 -31.86 -17.11
C CYS A 183 -19.16 -30.77 -16.70
N GLY A 184 -18.98 -29.51 -17.13
CA GLY A 184 -19.89 -28.39 -16.85
C GLY A 184 -19.94 -27.91 -15.38
N LYS A 185 -19.16 -28.46 -14.46
CA LYS A 185 -19.18 -28.09 -13.02
C LYS A 185 -18.75 -26.63 -12.77
N CYS A 186 -17.89 -26.09 -13.61
CA CYS A 186 -17.38 -24.70 -13.49
C CYS A 186 -18.28 -23.68 -14.20
N ALA A 187 -19.32 -24.08 -14.91
CA ALA A 187 -20.28 -23.21 -15.57
C ALA A 187 -21.56 -22.97 -14.74
N LYS A 188 -21.65 -23.58 -13.56
CA LYS A 188 -22.71 -23.38 -12.58
C LYS A 188 -22.24 -22.38 -11.54
#